data_e5a1d495f93719fedb4a703326d46ea0
#
_entry.id   e5a1d495f93719fedb4a703326d46ea0
#
_cell.length_a   1.000
_cell.length_b   1.000
_cell.length_c   1.000
_cell.angle_alpha   90.00
_cell.angle_beta   90.00
_cell.angle_gamma   90.00
#
_symmetry.space_group_name_H-M   'P 1'
#
loop_
_entity.id
_entity.type
_entity.pdbx_description
1 polymer ?
#
loop_
_entity_poly.entity_id
_entity_poly.type
_entity_poly.pdbx_seq_one_letter_code
_entity_poly.pdbx_strand_id
1 'polypeptide(L)'
;MTDKVKAVPDGFHTVTPHLTVRDARRALEFYQKAFGAEVLHVAPAPDGKVMHAMLKIGDSFLMLNDEFPEMGGDPAPSANGGSGVTLHIYLENVDAAFARAVSAGASVKMPLMDMFWGDRYGTVADPFGHKWSLATHTRDMSPEEMEREQEKAFAKMPKSA
;
A
#
# COMPACT_ATOMS: atom_id res chain seq x y z
N MET A 1 21.02 -27.94 -21.80
CA MET A 1 20.81 -26.52 -22.14
C MET A 1 20.44 -25.83 -20.84
N THR A 2 21.26 -24.95 -20.34
CA THR A 2 20.92 -24.16 -19.15
C THR A 2 19.86 -23.14 -19.58
N ASP A 3 18.66 -23.27 -19.09
CA ASP A 3 17.62 -22.26 -19.30
C ASP A 3 18.19 -20.89 -18.88
N LYS A 4 18.10 -19.92 -19.79
CA LYS A 4 18.62 -18.58 -19.52
C LYS A 4 17.80 -17.97 -18.37
N VAL A 5 18.47 -17.74 -17.25
CA VAL A 5 17.82 -17.12 -16.06
C VAL A 5 17.26 -15.76 -16.46
N LYS A 6 15.99 -15.51 -16.14
CA LYS A 6 15.35 -14.22 -16.38
C LYS A 6 15.88 -13.18 -15.39
N ALA A 7 16.29 -12.02 -15.90
CA ALA A 7 16.77 -10.91 -15.07
C ALA A 7 15.68 -10.35 -14.13
N VAL A 8 14.42 -10.37 -14.58
CA VAL A 8 13.24 -10.08 -13.75
C VAL A 8 12.54 -11.42 -13.53
N PRO A 9 12.41 -11.90 -12.29
CA PRO A 9 11.74 -13.16 -11.99
C PRO A 9 10.27 -13.15 -12.40
N ASP A 10 9.71 -14.31 -12.67
CA ASP A 10 8.29 -14.42 -13.05
C ASP A 10 7.38 -13.87 -11.94
N GLY A 11 6.38 -13.09 -12.35
CA GLY A 11 5.43 -12.44 -11.46
C GLY A 11 5.91 -11.12 -10.86
N PHE A 12 7.20 -10.79 -10.97
CA PHE A 12 7.71 -9.49 -10.57
C PHE A 12 7.58 -8.45 -11.67
N HIS A 13 7.42 -7.22 -11.25
CA HIS A 13 7.53 -6.02 -12.10
C HIS A 13 8.85 -5.29 -11.80
N THR A 14 9.18 -4.30 -12.61
CA THR A 14 10.42 -3.52 -12.43
C THR A 14 10.52 -2.88 -11.04
N VAL A 15 9.39 -2.42 -10.49
CA VAL A 15 9.30 -1.85 -9.15
C VAL A 15 8.53 -2.80 -8.25
N THR A 16 9.14 -3.19 -7.14
CA THR A 16 8.50 -3.98 -6.08
C THR A 16 8.69 -3.23 -4.76
N PRO A 17 7.62 -2.81 -4.09
CA PRO A 17 7.74 -2.17 -2.78
C PRO A 17 8.38 -3.10 -1.75
N HIS A 18 9.28 -2.54 -0.93
CA HIS A 18 9.89 -3.23 0.19
C HIS A 18 9.74 -2.38 1.44
N LEU A 19 8.95 -2.86 2.40
CA LEU A 19 8.59 -2.14 3.61
C LEU A 19 9.46 -2.57 4.79
N THR A 20 9.97 -1.61 5.54
CA THR A 20 10.51 -1.86 6.88
C THR A 20 9.43 -1.57 7.91
N VAL A 21 9.16 -2.51 8.80
CA VAL A 21 8.13 -2.39 9.83
C VAL A 21 8.68 -2.74 11.22
N ARG A 22 7.99 -2.28 12.26
CA ARG A 22 8.16 -2.81 13.62
C ARG A 22 7.18 -3.93 13.82
N ASP A 23 7.64 -5.13 14.15
CA ASP A 23 6.82 -6.32 14.29
C ASP A 23 6.23 -6.81 12.93
N ALA A 24 7.11 -7.35 12.11
CA ALA A 24 6.76 -7.85 10.79
C ALA A 24 5.74 -9.00 10.83
N ARG A 25 5.72 -9.81 11.91
CA ARG A 25 4.71 -10.87 12.06
C ARG A 25 3.30 -10.30 12.18
N ARG A 26 3.11 -9.27 13.00
CA ARG A 26 1.83 -8.56 13.09
C ARG A 26 1.48 -7.82 11.80
N ALA A 27 2.48 -7.29 11.10
CA ALA A 27 2.26 -6.65 9.80
C ALA A 27 1.73 -7.65 8.75
N LEU A 28 2.30 -8.85 8.70
CA LEU A 28 1.80 -9.92 7.83
C LEU A 28 0.33 -10.27 8.13
N GLU A 29 -0.02 -10.47 9.40
CA GLU A 29 -1.40 -10.74 9.81
C GLU A 29 -2.35 -9.58 9.45
N PHE A 30 -1.89 -8.35 9.66
CA PHE A 30 -2.66 -7.17 9.29
C PHE A 30 -2.95 -7.12 7.80
N TYR A 31 -1.93 -7.27 6.94
CA TYR A 31 -2.11 -7.19 5.49
C TYR A 31 -2.97 -8.34 4.94
N GLN A 32 -2.91 -9.53 5.54
CA GLN A 32 -3.84 -10.62 5.22
C GLN A 32 -5.28 -10.23 5.55
N LYS A 33 -5.55 -9.69 6.73
CA LYS A 33 -6.89 -9.29 7.18
C LYS A 33 -7.41 -8.07 6.43
N ALA A 34 -6.58 -7.05 6.28
CA ALA A 34 -6.97 -5.77 5.69
C ALA A 34 -7.13 -5.82 4.17
N PHE A 35 -6.16 -6.40 3.48
CA PHE A 35 -6.04 -6.33 2.02
C PHE A 35 -6.15 -7.68 1.32
N GLY A 36 -6.37 -8.75 2.08
CA GLY A 36 -6.42 -10.11 1.50
C GLY A 36 -5.06 -10.58 0.97
N ALA A 37 -3.97 -10.12 1.59
CA ALA A 37 -2.64 -10.50 1.17
C ALA A 37 -2.41 -12.01 1.35
N GLU A 38 -1.75 -12.63 0.38
CA GLU A 38 -1.22 -13.98 0.47
C GLU A 38 0.24 -13.92 0.91
N VAL A 39 0.59 -14.60 1.99
CA VAL A 39 1.97 -14.72 2.45
C VAL A 39 2.65 -15.85 1.69
N LEU A 40 3.64 -15.51 0.87
CA LEU A 40 4.31 -16.48 -0.01
C LEU A 40 5.56 -17.07 0.63
N HIS A 41 6.30 -16.25 1.41
CA HIS A 41 7.54 -16.66 2.03
C HIS A 41 7.83 -15.82 3.27
N VAL A 42 8.43 -16.46 4.28
CA VAL A 42 8.95 -15.78 5.48
C VAL A 42 10.30 -16.40 5.83
N ALA A 43 11.34 -15.58 5.85
CA ALA A 43 12.67 -15.95 6.32
C ALA A 43 12.89 -15.35 7.71
N PRO A 44 12.91 -16.18 8.78
CA PRO A 44 13.14 -15.69 10.14
C PRO A 44 14.60 -15.36 10.38
N ALA A 45 14.87 -14.40 11.25
CA ALA A 45 16.16 -14.20 11.88
C ALA A 45 16.31 -15.09 13.14
N PRO A 46 17.55 -15.33 13.62
CA PRO A 46 17.78 -16.18 14.81
C PRO A 46 17.09 -15.68 16.08
N ASP A 47 16.86 -14.37 16.20
CA ASP A 47 16.17 -13.72 17.33
C ASP A 47 14.63 -13.76 17.23
N GLY A 48 14.08 -14.43 16.20
CA GLY A 48 12.66 -14.55 15.96
C GLY A 48 12.03 -13.41 15.15
N LYS A 49 12.79 -12.34 14.86
CA LYS A 49 12.40 -11.32 13.90
C LYS A 49 12.25 -11.89 12.49
N VAL A 50 11.63 -11.16 11.61
CA VAL A 50 11.52 -11.49 10.19
C VAL A 50 12.61 -10.76 9.42
N MET A 51 13.58 -11.50 8.90
CA MET A 51 14.65 -10.97 8.05
C MET A 51 14.09 -10.54 6.69
N HIS A 52 13.17 -11.32 6.15
CA HIS A 52 12.54 -11.05 4.87
C HIS A 52 11.21 -11.79 4.78
N ALA A 53 10.19 -11.13 4.26
CA ALA A 53 8.95 -11.78 3.89
C ALA A 53 8.47 -11.28 2.53
N MET A 54 7.76 -12.13 1.83
CA MET A 54 7.12 -11.82 0.56
C MET A 54 5.62 -12.09 0.66
N LEU A 55 4.84 -11.11 0.22
CA LEU A 55 3.39 -11.24 0.09
C LEU A 55 2.96 -10.88 -1.32
N LYS A 56 1.73 -11.27 -1.62
CA LYS A 56 1.04 -10.88 -2.84
C LYS A 56 -0.31 -10.24 -2.48
N ILE A 57 -0.57 -9.04 -3.01
CA ILE A 57 -1.87 -8.35 -2.92
C ILE A 57 -2.38 -8.22 -4.34
N GLY A 58 -3.50 -8.86 -4.65
CA GLY A 58 -4.01 -8.93 -6.01
C GLY A 58 -2.98 -9.56 -6.96
N ASP A 59 -2.50 -8.81 -7.93
CA ASP A 59 -1.47 -9.23 -8.91
C ASP A 59 -0.04 -8.77 -8.55
N SER A 60 0.13 -8.05 -7.44
CA SER A 60 1.37 -7.33 -7.12
C SER A 60 2.10 -7.94 -5.93
N PHE A 61 3.42 -8.07 -6.06
CA PHE A 61 4.29 -8.50 -4.96
C PHE A 61 4.67 -7.33 -4.07
N LEU A 62 4.80 -7.63 -2.79
CA LEU A 62 5.25 -6.75 -1.73
C LEU A 62 6.25 -7.50 -0.85
N MET A 63 7.34 -6.86 -0.50
CA MET A 63 8.34 -7.38 0.44
C MET A 63 8.24 -6.63 1.75
N LEU A 64 8.61 -7.28 2.86
CA LEU A 64 8.79 -6.59 4.14
C LEU A 64 9.82 -7.29 5.03
N ASN A 65 10.35 -6.54 5.99
CA ASN A 65 11.25 -7.01 7.03
C ASN A 65 11.05 -6.21 8.32
N ASP A 66 11.52 -6.77 9.43
CA ASP A 66 11.69 -6.03 10.68
C ASP A 66 12.83 -5.02 10.60
N GLU A 67 12.85 -4.06 11.52
CA GLU A 67 14.01 -3.15 11.69
C GLU A 67 15.24 -3.92 12.16
N PHE A 68 16.38 -3.65 11.51
CA PHE A 68 17.71 -4.17 11.90
C PHE A 68 18.73 -3.03 11.96
N PRO A 69 18.61 -2.09 12.92
CA PRO A 69 19.52 -0.94 13.01
C PRO A 69 20.97 -1.35 13.25
N GLU A 70 21.20 -2.46 13.93
CA GLU A 70 22.53 -3.04 14.18
C GLU A 70 23.22 -3.54 12.90
N MET A 71 22.45 -3.79 11.83
CA MET A 71 22.96 -4.18 10.52
C MET A 71 23.00 -3.00 9.53
N GLY A 72 22.75 -1.77 10.02
CA GLY A 72 22.69 -0.57 9.17
C GLY A 72 21.42 -0.45 8.35
N GLY A 73 20.35 -1.20 8.71
CA GLY A 73 19.05 -1.10 8.07
C GLY A 73 18.31 0.20 8.40
N ASP A 74 17.46 0.62 7.48
CA ASP A 74 16.60 1.79 7.67
C ASP A 74 15.57 1.55 8.78
N PRO A 75 15.23 2.58 9.58
CA PRO A 75 14.17 2.48 10.55
C PRO A 75 12.80 2.41 9.88
N ALA A 76 11.86 1.72 10.53
CA ALA A 76 10.46 1.77 10.11
C ALA A 76 9.89 3.18 10.32
N PRO A 77 8.88 3.58 9.52
CA PRO A 77 8.18 4.84 9.75
C PRO A 77 7.61 4.89 11.17
N SER A 78 7.70 6.05 11.83
CA SER A 78 7.01 6.22 13.11
C SER A 78 5.49 6.20 12.89
N ALA A 79 4.75 5.64 13.85
CA ALA A 79 3.29 5.62 13.80
C ALA A 79 2.67 7.02 13.62
N ASN A 80 3.37 8.07 14.09
CA ASN A 80 2.92 9.46 14.02
C ASN A 80 3.57 10.28 12.89
N GLY A 81 4.70 9.82 12.33
CA GLY A 81 5.50 10.57 11.35
C GLY A 81 5.32 10.15 9.90
N GLY A 82 4.78 8.99 9.68
CA GLY A 82 4.42 8.46 8.37
C GLY A 82 5.58 8.35 7.36
N SER A 83 5.35 7.58 6.34
CA SER A 83 6.21 7.48 5.16
C SER A 83 5.93 8.64 4.19
N GLY A 84 6.94 9.09 3.46
CA GLY A 84 6.78 9.97 2.31
C GLY A 84 6.16 9.27 1.08
N VAL A 85 6.03 7.93 1.14
CA VAL A 85 5.44 7.10 0.08
C VAL A 85 4.04 6.68 0.49
N THR A 86 3.11 6.73 -0.47
CA THR A 86 1.78 6.13 -0.34
C THR A 86 1.69 4.95 -1.29
N LEU A 87 1.28 3.80 -0.79
CA LEU A 87 1.00 2.63 -1.59
C LEU A 87 -0.45 2.71 -2.07
N HIS A 88 -0.63 2.81 -3.39
CA HIS A 88 -1.95 2.90 -4.00
C HIS A 88 -2.37 1.54 -4.52
N ILE A 89 -3.58 1.10 -4.14
CA ILE A 89 -4.14 -0.17 -4.59
C ILE A 89 -5.51 0.03 -5.22
N TYR A 90 -5.71 -0.57 -6.40
CA TYR A 90 -7.02 -0.68 -7.03
C TYR A 90 -7.67 -1.99 -6.64
N LEU A 91 -8.94 -1.93 -6.27
CA LEU A 91 -9.75 -3.04 -5.80
C LEU A 91 -11.12 -3.02 -6.46
N GLU A 92 -11.72 -4.19 -6.68
CA GLU A 92 -13.07 -4.27 -7.29
C GLU A 92 -14.15 -3.64 -6.40
N ASN A 93 -14.02 -3.75 -5.08
CA ASN A 93 -14.96 -3.18 -4.11
C ASN A 93 -14.20 -2.48 -3.00
N VAL A 94 -13.95 -1.19 -3.22
CA VAL A 94 -13.21 -0.37 -2.26
C VAL A 94 -13.98 -0.15 -0.96
N ASP A 95 -15.31 -0.09 -0.97
CA ASP A 95 -16.11 0.09 0.25
C ASP A 95 -15.89 -1.08 1.23
N ALA A 96 -15.98 -2.31 0.72
CA ALA A 96 -15.75 -3.51 1.53
C ALA A 96 -14.28 -3.60 2.00
N ALA A 97 -13.32 -3.30 1.13
CA ALA A 97 -11.90 -3.34 1.47
C ALA A 97 -11.50 -2.27 2.49
N PHE A 98 -12.04 -1.07 2.36
CA PHE A 98 -11.81 0.03 3.30
C PHE A 98 -12.36 -0.31 4.70
N ALA A 99 -13.58 -0.84 4.76
CA ALA A 99 -14.18 -1.30 6.01
C ALA A 99 -13.35 -2.41 6.68
N ARG A 100 -12.84 -3.39 5.90
CA ARG A 100 -11.94 -4.43 6.41
C ARG A 100 -10.64 -3.87 6.95
N ALA A 101 -10.01 -2.94 6.23
CA ALA A 101 -8.77 -2.31 6.66
C ALA A 101 -8.95 -1.58 8.00
N VAL A 102 -10.01 -0.81 8.14
CA VAL A 102 -10.35 -0.11 9.40
C VAL A 102 -10.63 -1.11 10.53
N SER A 103 -11.40 -2.16 10.27
CA SER A 103 -11.67 -3.22 11.26
C SER A 103 -10.42 -3.98 11.68
N ALA A 104 -9.43 -4.11 10.78
CA ALA A 104 -8.14 -4.72 11.08
C ALA A 104 -7.20 -3.81 11.89
N GLY A 105 -7.50 -2.52 12.00
CA GLY A 105 -6.73 -1.56 12.79
C GLY A 105 -6.12 -0.40 12.03
N ALA A 106 -6.45 -0.20 10.74
CA ALA A 106 -6.03 0.98 9.99
C ALA A 106 -6.73 2.24 10.51
N SER A 107 -6.01 3.36 10.49
CA SER A 107 -6.54 4.68 10.82
C SER A 107 -6.97 5.42 9.56
N VAL A 108 -8.20 5.90 9.52
CA VAL A 108 -8.70 6.70 8.40
C VAL A 108 -7.98 8.03 8.34
N LYS A 109 -7.39 8.35 7.18
CA LYS A 109 -6.77 9.64 6.88
C LYS A 109 -7.66 10.50 6.00
N MET A 110 -8.31 9.87 5.03
CA MET A 110 -9.34 10.48 4.20
C MET A 110 -10.45 9.45 4.00
N PRO A 111 -11.72 9.78 4.33
CA PRO A 111 -12.83 8.87 4.10
C PRO A 111 -13.03 8.59 2.62
N LEU A 112 -13.75 7.51 2.31
CA LEU A 112 -14.11 7.19 0.93
C LEU A 112 -15.00 8.29 0.34
N MET A 113 -14.60 8.75 -0.83
CA MET A 113 -15.31 9.77 -1.61
C MET A 113 -15.24 9.44 -3.10
N ASP A 114 -16.24 9.86 -3.84
CA ASP A 114 -16.18 9.84 -5.30
C ASP A 114 -15.37 11.05 -5.77
N MET A 115 -14.29 10.78 -6.46
CA MET A 115 -13.32 11.78 -6.86
C MET A 115 -13.58 12.27 -8.29
N PHE A 116 -13.19 13.49 -8.58
CA PHE A 116 -13.42 14.11 -9.89
C PHE A 116 -12.75 13.36 -11.05
N TRP A 117 -11.70 12.60 -10.77
CA TRP A 117 -10.99 11.80 -11.78
C TRP A 117 -11.60 10.42 -12.08
N GLY A 118 -12.76 10.11 -11.50
CA GLY A 118 -13.51 8.90 -11.83
C GLY A 118 -13.26 7.70 -10.92
N ASP A 119 -12.61 7.88 -9.77
CA ASP A 119 -12.41 6.85 -8.77
C ASP A 119 -13.25 7.10 -7.51
N ARG A 120 -13.72 6.03 -6.90
CA ARG A 120 -14.10 6.04 -5.51
C ARG A 120 -12.86 5.72 -4.69
N TYR A 121 -12.43 6.65 -3.82
CA TYR A 121 -11.09 6.72 -3.27
C TYR A 121 -11.09 7.12 -1.80
N GLY A 122 -10.19 6.56 -1.02
CA GLY A 122 -9.94 6.93 0.36
C GLY A 122 -8.52 6.56 0.79
N THR A 123 -8.06 7.12 1.91
CA THR A 123 -6.72 6.84 2.43
C THR A 123 -6.75 6.41 3.87
N VAL A 124 -5.87 5.47 4.20
CA VAL A 124 -5.64 4.97 5.56
C VAL A 124 -4.15 4.96 5.88
N ALA A 125 -3.83 4.96 7.16
CA ALA A 125 -2.51 4.60 7.66
C ALA A 125 -2.61 3.24 8.36
N ASP A 126 -1.66 2.35 8.08
CA ASP A 126 -1.57 1.10 8.80
C ASP A 126 -0.97 1.29 10.20
N PRO A 127 -1.06 0.29 11.10
CA PRO A 127 -0.49 0.40 12.45
C PRO A 127 1.04 0.49 12.49
N PHE A 128 1.70 0.32 11.34
CA PHE A 128 3.17 0.28 11.19
C PHE A 128 3.74 1.56 10.59
N GLY A 129 2.89 2.56 10.31
CA GLY A 129 3.27 3.89 9.83
C GLY A 129 3.29 4.05 8.31
N HIS A 130 2.90 3.04 7.53
CA HIS A 130 2.77 3.16 6.09
C HIS A 130 1.40 3.68 5.68
N LYS A 131 1.39 4.47 4.61
CA LYS A 131 0.18 5.06 4.04
C LYS A 131 -0.31 4.24 2.86
N TRP A 132 -1.61 4.06 2.81
CA TRP A 132 -2.30 3.34 1.75
C TRP A 132 -3.43 4.18 1.20
N SER A 133 -3.54 4.24 -0.12
CA SER A 133 -4.74 4.72 -0.80
C SER A 133 -5.44 3.56 -1.48
N LEU A 134 -6.74 3.47 -1.25
CA LEU A 134 -7.59 2.42 -1.79
C LEU A 134 -8.57 3.05 -2.76
N ALA A 135 -8.73 2.43 -3.92
CA ALA A 135 -9.65 2.92 -4.93
C ALA A 135 -10.34 1.80 -5.69
N THR A 136 -11.53 2.11 -6.17
CA THR A 136 -12.19 1.42 -7.28
C THR A 136 -12.35 2.43 -8.40
N HIS A 137 -11.88 2.09 -9.61
CA HIS A 137 -12.15 2.88 -10.80
C HIS A 137 -13.62 2.71 -11.19
N THR A 138 -14.38 3.80 -11.19
CA THR A 138 -15.84 3.78 -11.37
C THR A 138 -16.29 4.40 -12.67
N ARG A 139 -15.44 5.21 -13.31
CA ARG A 139 -15.78 5.91 -14.54
C ARG A 139 -14.55 6.27 -15.36
N ASP A 140 -14.54 5.86 -16.63
CA ASP A 140 -13.62 6.40 -17.62
C ASP A 140 -13.98 7.85 -17.96
N MET A 141 -12.96 8.68 -18.16
CA MET A 141 -13.12 10.10 -18.51
C MET A 141 -12.25 10.44 -19.72
N SER A 142 -12.78 11.26 -20.62
CA SER A 142 -11.95 11.84 -21.66
C SER A 142 -10.98 12.88 -21.07
N PRO A 143 -9.87 13.20 -21.77
CA PRO A 143 -8.97 14.26 -21.32
C PRO A 143 -9.67 15.60 -21.08
N GLU A 144 -10.61 15.95 -21.94
CA GLU A 144 -11.38 17.22 -21.85
C GLU A 144 -12.34 17.21 -20.65
N GLU A 145 -12.94 16.04 -20.34
CA GLU A 145 -13.77 15.88 -19.15
C GLU A 145 -12.92 15.99 -17.88
N MET A 146 -11.76 15.36 -17.88
CA MET A 146 -10.82 15.40 -16.76
C MET A 146 -10.37 16.82 -16.46
N GLU A 147 -9.96 17.59 -17.47
CA GLU A 147 -9.54 18.97 -17.32
C GLU A 147 -10.67 19.85 -16.75
N ARG A 148 -11.87 19.73 -17.29
CA ARG A 148 -13.05 20.49 -16.84
C ARG A 148 -13.44 20.17 -15.38
N GLU A 149 -13.42 18.89 -14.99
CA GLU A 149 -13.75 18.48 -13.62
C GLU A 149 -12.64 18.87 -12.64
N GLN A 150 -11.38 18.82 -13.07
CA GLN A 150 -10.24 19.30 -12.30
C GLN A 150 -10.34 20.80 -12.01
N GLU A 151 -10.67 21.62 -13.00
CA GLU A 151 -10.88 23.08 -12.83
C GLU A 151 -11.98 23.38 -11.80
N LYS A 152 -13.10 22.65 -11.88
CA LYS A 152 -14.20 22.79 -10.91
C LYS A 152 -13.78 22.38 -9.49
N ALA A 153 -13.01 21.32 -9.36
CA ALA A 153 -12.53 20.84 -8.07
C ALA A 153 -11.54 21.85 -7.45
N PHE A 154 -10.59 22.34 -8.23
CA PHE A 154 -9.58 23.29 -7.75
C PHE A 154 -10.13 24.68 -7.43
N ALA A 155 -11.19 25.12 -8.14
CA ALA A 155 -11.87 26.37 -7.83
C ALA A 155 -12.48 26.39 -6.42
N LYS A 156 -12.75 25.21 -5.83
CA LYS A 156 -13.30 25.06 -4.48
C LYS A 156 -12.22 24.93 -3.39
N MET A 157 -10.95 24.78 -3.79
CA MET A 157 -9.85 24.67 -2.83
C MET A 157 -9.55 26.04 -2.19
N PRO A 158 -9.26 26.06 -0.88
CA PRO A 158 -8.78 27.29 -0.24
C PRO A 158 -7.47 27.71 -0.89
N LYS A 159 -7.39 28.99 -1.27
CA LYS A 159 -6.13 29.57 -1.78
C LYS A 159 -5.11 29.53 -0.63
N SER A 160 -3.95 28.93 -0.86
CA SER A 160 -2.83 29.06 0.06
C SER A 160 -2.47 30.52 0.25
N ALA A 161 -2.37 30.91 1.53
CA ALA A 161 -1.93 32.26 1.90
C ALA A 161 -0.45 32.46 1.52
#